data_c562c2ec8565f24b698932ded69bbc44
#
_entry.id   c562c2ec8565f24b698932ded69bbc44
#
_cell.length_a   1.000
_cell.length_b   1.000
_cell.length_c   1.000
_cell.angle_alpha   90.00
_cell.angle_beta   90.00
_cell.angle_gamma   90.00
#
_symmetry.space_group_name_H-M   'P 1'
#
loop_
_entity.id
_entity.type
_entity.pdbx_description
1 polymer ?
#
loop_
_entity_poly.entity_id
_entity_poly.type
_entity_poly.pdbx_seq_one_letter_code
_entity_poly.pdbx_strand_id
1 'polypeptide(L)'
;AKTLQRTDWDIFSTITYLNDIKPSRNEKIMFDLEKYLKSLKIKFNLFWVMEHTNRNISTHNHLLIKGNRVEKEIEYHLRSKKLLGKQIKHVKYNIGASYYVSKYMCDTEVKYGII
;
A
#
# COMPACT_ATOMS: atom_id res chain seq x y z
N ALA A 1 1.61 -5.94 15.11
CA ALA A 1 1.21 -4.57 15.47
C ALA A 1 2.33 -3.81 16.16
N LYS A 2 3.04 -4.43 17.10
CA LYS A 2 4.14 -3.76 17.79
C LYS A 2 5.24 -3.29 16.85
N THR A 3 5.58 -4.09 15.85
CA THR A 3 6.58 -3.72 14.85
C THR A 3 6.14 -2.51 14.04
N LEU A 4 4.88 -2.47 13.63
CA LEU A 4 4.34 -1.33 12.88
C LEU A 4 4.31 -0.07 13.73
N GLN A 5 3.97 -0.18 15.00
CA GLN A 5 3.90 0.96 15.91
C GLN A 5 5.27 1.54 16.23
N ARG A 6 6.32 0.70 16.24
CA ARG A 6 7.69 1.14 16.52
C ARG A 6 8.35 1.84 15.37
N THR A 7 7.84 1.66 14.15
CA THR A 7 8.37 2.33 12.99
C THR A 7 7.80 3.73 12.93
N ASP A 8 8.66 4.69 12.62
CA ASP A 8 8.27 6.09 12.50
C ASP A 8 7.76 6.35 11.08
N TRP A 9 6.52 5.97 10.83
CA TRP A 9 5.89 6.12 9.52
C TRP A 9 5.55 7.58 9.24
N ASP A 10 5.62 7.97 7.96
CA ASP A 10 5.33 9.34 7.54
C ASP A 10 3.90 9.49 6.99
N ILE A 11 3.47 8.54 6.18
CA ILE A 11 2.23 8.65 5.41
C ILE A 11 1.43 7.36 5.51
N PHE A 12 0.12 7.53 5.64
CA PHE A 12 -0.86 6.45 5.43
C PHE A 12 -1.54 6.71 4.10
N SER A 13 -1.46 5.75 3.19
CA SER A 13 -2.05 5.89 1.87
C SER A 13 -3.08 4.82 1.60
N THR A 14 -4.12 5.19 0.85
CA THR A 14 -5.11 4.24 0.34
C THR A 14 -5.09 4.32 -1.18
N ILE A 15 -4.81 3.19 -1.81
CA ILE A 15 -4.79 3.05 -3.26
C ILE A 15 -6.00 2.26 -3.68
N THR A 16 -6.77 2.82 -4.61
CA THR A 16 -7.92 2.14 -5.20
C THR A 16 -7.60 1.85 -6.66
N TYR A 17 -7.65 0.57 -7.04
CA TYR A 17 -7.41 0.19 -8.43
C TYR A 17 -8.59 0.57 -9.32
N LEU A 18 -8.29 0.81 -10.59
CA LEU A 18 -9.30 1.11 -11.59
C LEU A 18 -10.26 -0.07 -11.79
N ASN A 19 -9.72 -1.28 -11.76
CA ASN A 19 -10.49 -2.51 -11.94
C ASN A 19 -10.31 -3.41 -10.72
N ASP A 20 -11.22 -4.38 -10.56
CA ASP A 20 -11.09 -5.36 -9.51
C ASP A 20 -9.86 -6.25 -9.80
N ILE A 21 -9.02 -6.44 -8.80
CA ILE A 21 -7.76 -7.15 -8.94
C ILE A 21 -7.71 -8.27 -7.91
N LYS A 22 -7.38 -9.47 -8.37
CA LYS A 22 -7.24 -10.64 -7.49
C LYS A 22 -6.01 -10.51 -6.60
N PRO A 23 -6.04 -11.13 -5.40
CA PRO A 23 -4.88 -11.04 -4.48
C PRO A 23 -3.56 -11.45 -5.09
N SER A 24 -3.53 -12.50 -5.92
CA SER A 24 -2.29 -12.96 -6.55
C SER A 24 -1.71 -11.90 -7.51
N ARG A 25 -2.58 -11.21 -8.24
CA ARG A 25 -2.12 -10.15 -9.14
C ARG A 25 -1.68 -8.92 -8.35
N ASN A 26 -2.39 -8.61 -7.26
CA ASN A 26 -1.99 -7.52 -6.38
C ASN A 26 -0.58 -7.72 -5.83
N GLU A 27 -0.26 -8.95 -5.43
CA GLU A 27 1.07 -9.29 -4.95
C GLU A 27 2.13 -9.01 -6.01
N LYS A 28 1.86 -9.39 -7.26
CA LYS A 28 2.78 -9.12 -8.38
C LYS A 28 2.95 -7.63 -8.61
N ILE A 29 1.86 -6.86 -8.52
CA ILE A 29 1.90 -5.40 -8.66
C ILE A 29 2.77 -4.81 -7.56
N MET A 30 2.63 -5.27 -6.33
CA MET A 30 3.41 -4.75 -5.22
C MET A 30 4.89 -5.12 -5.32
N PHE A 31 5.21 -6.32 -5.82
CA PHE A 31 6.60 -6.69 -6.08
C PHE A 31 7.22 -5.83 -7.18
N ASP A 32 6.46 -5.54 -8.24
CA ASP A 32 6.94 -4.65 -9.31
C ASP A 32 7.17 -3.24 -8.77
N LEU A 33 6.28 -2.75 -7.92
CA LEU A 33 6.45 -1.46 -7.27
C LEU A 33 7.70 -1.42 -6.41
N GLU A 34 7.94 -2.49 -5.65
CA GLU A 34 9.16 -2.61 -4.83
C GLU A 34 10.42 -2.49 -5.69
N LYS A 35 10.45 -3.21 -6.81
CA LYS A 35 11.58 -3.14 -7.74
C LYS A 35 11.80 -1.73 -8.26
N TYR A 36 10.71 -1.06 -8.61
CA TYR A 36 10.78 0.32 -9.09
C TYR A 36 11.38 1.24 -8.02
N LEU A 37 10.86 1.17 -6.79
CA LEU A 37 11.34 2.03 -5.70
C LEU A 37 12.82 1.77 -5.38
N LYS A 38 13.23 0.50 -5.39
CA LYS A 38 14.63 0.15 -5.17
C LYS A 38 15.54 0.66 -6.28
N SER A 39 15.03 0.69 -7.52
CA SER A 39 15.81 1.19 -8.65
C SER A 39 16.12 2.67 -8.55
N LEU A 40 15.33 3.43 -7.78
CA LEU A 40 15.55 4.86 -7.57
C LEU A 40 16.65 5.14 -6.56
N LYS A 41 17.17 4.12 -5.87
CA LYS A 41 18.21 4.25 -4.86
C LYS A 41 17.85 5.21 -3.73
N ILE A 42 16.55 5.25 -3.37
CA ILE A 42 16.05 6.06 -2.27
C ILE A 42 15.85 5.19 -1.04
N LYS A 43 15.99 5.80 0.13
CA LYS A 43 15.71 5.11 1.39
C LYS A 43 14.21 5.13 1.65
N PHE A 44 13.64 3.96 1.91
CA PHE A 44 12.23 3.88 2.23
C PHE A 44 11.91 2.62 3.03
N ASN A 45 10.80 2.66 3.74
CA ASN A 45 10.15 1.48 4.30
C ASN A 45 8.70 1.51 3.86
N LEU A 46 8.17 0.37 3.53
CA LEU A 46 6.81 0.24 3.03
C LEU A 46 6.16 -0.99 3.65
N PHE A 47 4.99 -0.80 4.21
CA PHE A 47 4.10 -1.90 4.60
C PHE A 47 2.81 -1.74 3.84
N TRP A 48 2.30 -2.82 3.28
CA TRP A 48 1.04 -2.78 2.55
C TRP A 48 0.14 -3.93 2.96
N VAL A 49 -1.16 -3.69 2.88
CA VAL A 49 -2.17 -4.71 3.07
C VAL A 49 -3.29 -4.48 2.06
N MET A 50 -3.76 -5.56 1.46
CA MET A 50 -4.83 -5.51 0.49
C MET A 50 -6.16 -5.75 1.19
N GLU A 51 -7.12 -4.89 0.90
CA GLU A 51 -8.51 -5.10 1.27
C GLU A 51 -9.29 -5.52 0.03
N HIS A 52 -9.83 -6.74 0.06
CA HIS A 52 -10.61 -7.27 -1.04
C HIS A 52 -11.97 -7.70 -0.49
N THR A 53 -13.04 -7.05 -0.96
CA THR A 53 -14.40 -7.35 -0.52
C THR A 53 -15.19 -7.97 -1.66
N ASN A 54 -16.14 -8.83 -1.31
CA ASN A 54 -16.99 -9.50 -2.30
C ASN A 54 -18.20 -8.66 -2.74
N ARG A 55 -18.19 -7.35 -2.49
CA ARG A 55 -19.36 -6.47 -2.68
C ARG A 55 -19.21 -5.47 -3.79
N ASN A 56 -18.73 -5.84 -4.95
CA ASN A 56 -18.58 -4.91 -6.10
C ASN A 56 -17.81 -3.64 -5.76
N ILE A 57 -16.97 -3.67 -4.73
CA ILE A 57 -16.15 -2.55 -4.35
C ILE A 57 -14.77 -2.78 -4.92
N SER A 58 -14.17 -1.71 -5.44
CA SER A 58 -12.82 -1.78 -5.98
C SER A 58 -11.84 -2.28 -4.94
N THR A 59 -10.88 -3.08 -5.37
CA THR A 59 -9.79 -3.54 -4.53
C THR A 59 -8.97 -2.36 -4.04
N HIS A 60 -8.66 -2.33 -2.75
CA HIS A 60 -7.87 -1.29 -2.12
C HIS A 60 -6.60 -1.86 -1.53
N ASN A 61 -5.53 -1.08 -1.55
CA ASN A 61 -4.36 -1.32 -0.72
C ASN A 61 -4.23 -0.18 0.27
N HIS A 62 -3.96 -0.53 1.53
CA HIS A 62 -3.59 0.44 2.55
C HIS A 62 -2.10 0.33 2.77
N LEU A 63 -1.40 1.46 2.77
CA LEU A 63 0.05 1.50 2.87
C LEU A 63 0.50 2.37 4.03
N LEU A 64 1.52 1.90 4.73
CA LEU A 64 2.29 2.73 5.65
C LEU A 64 3.62 2.99 4.97
N ILE A 65 3.98 4.25 4.82
CA ILE A 65 5.13 4.68 4.04
C ILE A 65 6.06 5.50 4.90
N LYS A 66 7.34 5.17 4.85
CA LYS A 66 8.41 6.00 5.42
C LYS A 66 9.40 6.35 4.32
N GLY A 67 9.72 7.63 4.22
CA GLY A 67 10.66 8.13 3.24
C GLY A 67 10.21 9.43 2.62
N ASN A 68 11.18 10.21 2.10
CA ASN A 68 10.88 11.50 1.51
C ASN A 68 10.31 11.32 0.10
N ARG A 69 9.08 11.80 -0.12
CA ARG A 69 8.40 11.79 -1.42
C ARG A 69 8.12 10.40 -2.00
N VAL A 70 8.20 9.37 -1.18
CA VAL A 70 7.97 7.99 -1.65
C VAL A 70 6.54 7.82 -2.16
N GLU A 71 5.56 8.46 -1.51
CA GLU A 71 4.16 8.41 -1.93
C GLU A 71 3.95 8.94 -3.35
N LYS A 72 4.73 9.95 -3.74
CA LYS A 72 4.65 10.52 -5.09
C LYS A 72 5.22 9.57 -6.13
N GLU A 73 6.31 8.87 -5.80
CA GLU A 73 6.89 7.88 -6.69
C GLU A 73 5.97 6.67 -6.86
N ILE A 74 5.30 6.27 -5.80
CA ILE A 74 4.31 5.20 -5.85
C ILE A 74 3.17 5.60 -6.80
N GLU A 75 2.64 6.79 -6.63
CA GLU A 75 1.56 7.30 -7.47
C GLU A 75 1.98 7.36 -8.93
N TYR A 76 3.16 7.92 -9.19
CA TYR A 76 3.68 8.02 -10.56
C TYR A 76 3.79 6.65 -11.21
N HIS A 77 4.38 5.68 -10.53
CA HIS A 77 4.57 4.34 -11.07
C HIS A 77 3.25 3.66 -11.39
N LEU A 78 2.30 3.70 -10.45
CA LEU A 78 1.02 3.05 -10.64
C LEU A 78 0.18 3.72 -11.71
N ARG A 79 0.26 5.06 -11.83
CA ARG A 79 -0.41 5.77 -12.92
C ARG A 79 0.19 5.42 -14.27
N SER A 80 1.51 5.29 -14.35
CA SER A 80 2.18 4.92 -15.60
C SER A 80 1.79 3.53 -16.08
N LYS A 81 1.39 2.65 -15.18
CA LYS A 81 0.90 1.30 -15.48
C LYS A 81 -0.61 1.26 -15.68
N LYS A 82 -1.29 2.40 -15.61
CA LYS A 82 -2.74 2.54 -15.77
C LYS A 82 -3.54 1.66 -14.80
N LEU A 83 -3.03 1.53 -13.58
CA LEU A 83 -3.64 0.69 -12.56
C LEU A 83 -4.58 1.46 -11.63
N LEU A 84 -4.38 2.79 -11.52
CA LEU A 84 -5.12 3.58 -10.55
C LEU A 84 -6.50 3.97 -11.03
N GLY A 85 -7.44 3.97 -10.07
CA GLY A 85 -8.75 4.55 -10.25
C GLY A 85 -8.69 6.09 -10.18
N LYS A 86 -9.72 6.69 -9.57
CA LYS A 86 -9.85 8.14 -9.58
C LYS A 86 -8.82 8.86 -8.74
N GLN A 87 -8.46 8.33 -7.56
CA GLN A 87 -7.57 9.02 -6.63
C GLN A 87 -6.77 8.06 -5.78
N ILE A 88 -5.56 8.50 -5.41
CA ILE A 88 -4.83 7.97 -4.26
C ILE A 88 -5.07 8.93 -3.12
N LYS A 89 -5.42 8.39 -1.95
CA LYS A 89 -5.58 9.20 -0.76
C LYS A 89 -4.33 9.06 0.11
N HIS A 90 -3.64 10.18 0.34
CA HIS A 90 -2.49 10.24 1.23
C HIS A 90 -2.86 11.10 2.44
N VAL A 91 -2.62 10.56 3.64
CA VAL A 91 -2.82 11.32 4.86
C VAL A 91 -1.58 11.16 5.75
N LYS A 92 -1.32 12.16 6.57
CA LYS A 92 -0.22 12.10 7.53
C LYS A 92 -0.46 10.94 8.48
N TYR A 93 0.60 10.18 8.76
CA TYR A 93 0.50 9.02 9.63
C TYR A 93 0.11 9.43 11.06
N ASN A 94 -0.72 8.58 11.68
CA ASN A 94 -0.95 8.58 13.12
C ASN A 94 -1.02 7.13 13.59
N ILE A 95 -0.92 6.92 14.90
CA ILE A 95 -0.84 5.56 15.45
C ILE A 95 -2.10 4.73 15.15
N GLY A 96 -3.24 5.39 14.95
CA GLY A 96 -4.48 4.71 14.58
C GLY A 96 -4.38 4.00 13.24
N ALA A 97 -3.55 4.52 12.31
CA ALA A 97 -3.34 3.89 11.01
C ALA A 97 -2.69 2.51 11.15
N SER A 98 -1.73 2.35 12.06
CA SER A 98 -1.11 1.04 12.31
C SER A 98 -2.14 0.03 12.84
N TYR A 99 -3.01 0.44 13.75
CA TYR A 99 -4.06 -0.42 14.24
C TYR A 99 -5.05 -0.80 13.15
N TYR A 100 -5.43 0.18 12.34
CA TYR A 100 -6.36 -0.04 11.23
C TYR A 100 -5.81 -1.07 10.25
N VAL A 101 -4.54 -0.93 9.87
CA VAL A 101 -3.89 -1.85 8.93
C VAL A 101 -3.71 -3.22 9.57
N SER A 102 -3.34 -3.28 10.84
CA SER A 102 -3.06 -4.53 11.55
C SER A 102 -4.25 -5.48 11.60
N LYS A 103 -5.47 -4.95 11.67
CA LYS A 103 -6.64 -5.81 11.73
C LYS A 103 -6.83 -6.66 10.47
N TYR A 104 -6.34 -6.19 9.33
CA TYR A 104 -6.40 -6.95 8.09
C TYR A 104 -5.40 -8.10 8.06
N MET A 105 -4.35 -8.05 8.87
CA MET A 105 -3.36 -9.11 8.93
C MET A 105 -3.89 -10.38 9.59
N CYS A 106 -4.99 -10.27 10.32
CA CYS A 106 -5.64 -11.42 10.97
C CYS A 106 -6.60 -12.14 10.05
N ASP A 107 -6.87 -11.59 8.86
CA ASP A 107 -7.77 -12.18 7.89
C ASP A 107 -6.95 -13.07 6.95
N THR A 108 -7.32 -14.35 6.86
CA THR A 108 -6.60 -15.33 6.06
C THR A 108 -6.65 -15.05 4.56
N GLU A 109 -7.60 -14.25 4.11
CA GLU A 109 -7.73 -13.89 2.70
C GLU A 109 -6.93 -12.66 2.31
N VAL A 110 -6.33 -11.98 3.28
CA VAL A 110 -5.60 -10.73 3.04
C VAL A 110 -4.15 -11.02 2.73
N LYS A 111 -3.63 -10.39 1.68
CA LYS A 111 -2.20 -10.40 1.35
C LYS A 111 -1.55 -9.12 1.88
N TYR A 112 -0.33 -9.23 2.36
CA TYR A 112 0.42 -8.09 2.86
C TYR A 112 1.91 -8.28 2.61
N GLY A 113 2.66 -7.19 2.71
CA GLY A 113 4.11 -7.23 2.59
C GLY A 113 4.78 -6.11 3.37
N ILE A 114 6.02 -6.35 3.79
CA ILE A 114 6.89 -5.37 4.42
C ILE A 114 8.12 -5.24 3.54
N ILE A 115 8.36 -4.03 3.10
CA ILE A 115 9.48 -3.73 2.20
C ILE A 115 10.42 -2.73 2.85
#